data_4f0093b0526bfd5d555ae3eb7745b9fb
#
_entry.id   4f0093b0526bfd5d555ae3eb7745b9fb
#
_cell.length_a   1.000
_cell.length_b   1.000
_cell.length_c   1.000
_cell.angle_alpha   90.00
_cell.angle_beta   90.00
_cell.angle_gamma   90.00
#
_symmetry.space_group_name_H-M   'P 1'
#
loop_
_entity.id
_entity.type
_entity.pdbx_description
1 polymer ?
#
loop_
_entity_poly.entity_id
_entity_poly.type
_entity_poly.pdbx_seq_one_letter_code
_entity_poly.pdbx_strand_id
1 'polypeptide(L)'
;MRDRIITTKTSSLLTLFLGIFFAFSLTSCERSVPTSSDVTLVGTAWQGTVATKDTKGQLVEVSVKISFHGNSVGRWHFEEDPAPFLGAWDEGKMAPLPESDRFSTFSYFRFSEKVLELRGFRILYEPLIADWMITERTKKKFSLVSRVDSPSRTVWLRLKRIP
;
A
#
# COMPACT_ATOMS: atom_id res chain seq x y z
N MET A 1 -73.74 -12.37 29.20
CA MET A 1 -73.48 -10.94 29.49
C MET A 1 -72.33 -10.81 30.44
N ARG A 2 -71.13 -10.47 29.96
CA ARG A 2 -70.03 -9.75 30.59
C ARG A 2 -68.75 -10.02 29.77
N ASP A 3 -68.49 -9.13 28.88
CA ASP A 3 -67.23 -9.05 28.14
C ASP A 3 -66.13 -8.62 29.10
N ARG A 4 -65.02 -9.36 29.14
CA ARG A 4 -63.78 -8.93 29.77
C ARG A 4 -62.78 -8.52 28.70
N ILE A 5 -62.53 -7.25 28.66
CA ILE A 5 -61.49 -6.61 27.86
C ILE A 5 -60.12 -6.99 28.47
N ILE A 6 -59.34 -7.73 27.69
CA ILE A 6 -57.92 -8.00 28.02
C ILE A 6 -57.09 -6.92 27.30
N THR A 7 -56.69 -5.89 28.05
CA THR A 7 -55.78 -4.88 27.60
C THR A 7 -54.35 -5.43 27.59
N THR A 8 -53.77 -5.53 26.39
CA THR A 8 -52.43 -5.99 26.13
C THR A 8 -51.39 -4.97 26.56
N LYS A 9 -50.56 -5.36 27.54
CA LYS A 9 -49.34 -4.64 28.02
C LYS A 9 -48.08 -5.08 27.24
N THR A 10 -48.15 -5.33 25.95
CA THR A 10 -47.02 -5.85 25.17
C THR A 10 -46.32 -4.79 24.30
N SER A 11 -46.80 -3.54 24.30
CA SER A 11 -46.26 -2.50 23.44
C SER A 11 -45.00 -1.80 23.92
N SER A 12 -44.72 -1.86 25.24
CA SER A 12 -43.61 -1.08 25.82
C SER A 12 -42.24 -1.77 25.78
N LEU A 13 -42.21 -3.10 25.70
CA LEU A 13 -40.93 -3.85 25.63
C LEU A 13 -40.33 -3.85 24.24
N LEU A 14 -41.17 -3.82 23.19
CA LEU A 14 -40.69 -3.85 21.79
C LEU A 14 -40.00 -2.53 21.40
N THR A 15 -40.50 -1.42 21.93
CA THR A 15 -39.90 -0.10 21.67
C THR A 15 -38.52 0.07 22.35
N LEU A 16 -38.34 -0.54 23.51
CA LEU A 16 -37.08 -0.49 24.24
C LEU A 16 -35.98 -1.31 23.53
N PHE A 17 -36.31 -2.47 22.96
CA PHE A 17 -35.37 -3.28 22.20
C PHE A 17 -34.95 -2.65 20.87
N LEU A 18 -35.87 -1.96 20.19
CA LEU A 18 -35.56 -1.27 18.93
C LEU A 18 -34.61 -0.07 19.17
N GLY A 19 -34.75 0.63 20.31
CA GLY A 19 -33.88 1.75 20.67
C GLY A 19 -32.44 1.33 20.99
N ILE A 20 -32.25 0.16 21.59
CA ILE A 20 -30.91 -0.36 21.93
C ILE A 20 -30.17 -0.86 20.68
N PHE A 21 -30.89 -1.46 19.71
CA PHE A 21 -30.27 -1.91 18.46
C PHE A 21 -29.80 -0.75 17.58
N PHE A 22 -30.46 0.41 17.61
CA PHE A 22 -30.05 1.59 16.86
C PHE A 22 -28.84 2.31 17.48
N ALA A 23 -28.64 2.20 18.79
CA ALA A 23 -27.51 2.83 19.49
C ALA A 23 -26.19 2.09 19.24
N PHE A 24 -26.21 0.80 18.92
CA PHE A 24 -24.99 0.01 18.62
C PHE A 24 -24.55 0.07 17.15
N SER A 25 -25.39 0.56 16.24
CA SER A 25 -25.06 0.65 14.81
C SER A 25 -24.25 1.90 14.44
N LEU A 26 -24.01 2.84 15.36
CA LEU A 26 -23.30 4.09 15.08
C LEU A 26 -21.87 4.13 15.62
N THR A 27 -21.38 3.07 16.24
CA THR A 27 -19.95 2.91 16.48
C THR A 27 -19.29 2.09 15.36
N SER A 28 -19.56 2.45 14.10
CA SER A 28 -18.62 2.24 13.05
C SER A 28 -17.41 3.10 13.43
N CYS A 29 -16.44 2.45 14.06
CA CYS A 29 -15.12 2.99 14.23
C CYS A 29 -14.55 3.15 12.81
N GLU A 30 -14.93 4.22 12.12
CA GLU A 30 -14.09 4.80 11.10
C GLU A 30 -12.78 5.11 11.83
N ARG A 31 -11.86 4.16 11.78
CA ARG A 31 -10.45 4.48 11.90
C ARG A 31 -10.20 5.46 10.77
N SER A 32 -10.48 6.72 11.01
CA SER A 32 -9.97 7.80 10.21
C SER A 32 -8.45 7.63 10.24
N VAL A 33 -7.93 6.98 9.21
CA VAL A 33 -6.51 7.09 8.88
C VAL A 33 -6.30 8.60 8.87
N PRO A 34 -5.44 9.15 9.73
CA PRO A 34 -5.24 10.58 9.77
C PRO A 34 -4.85 10.99 8.36
N THR A 35 -5.75 11.67 7.69
CA THR A 35 -5.53 12.33 6.41
C THR A 35 -4.57 13.49 6.68
N SER A 36 -3.31 13.17 6.98
CA SER A 36 -2.29 14.19 6.97
C SER A 36 -1.98 14.50 5.51
N SER A 37 -2.76 15.41 4.96
CA SER A 37 -2.60 16.01 3.64
C SER A 37 -1.22 16.66 3.41
N ASP A 38 -0.35 16.67 4.42
CA ASP A 38 0.85 17.50 4.47
C ASP A 38 2.17 16.81 4.15
N VAL A 39 2.17 15.50 3.85
CA VAL A 39 3.42 14.87 3.44
C VAL A 39 3.57 14.99 1.94
N THR A 40 4.12 16.11 1.48
CA THR A 40 4.61 16.21 0.10
C THR A 40 5.76 15.21 -0.07
N LEU A 41 5.73 14.43 -1.15
CA LEU A 41 6.85 13.54 -1.49
C LEU A 41 8.06 14.32 -1.99
N VAL A 42 7.82 15.46 -2.63
CA VAL A 42 8.86 16.32 -3.21
C VAL A 42 9.90 16.73 -2.15
N GLY A 43 11.17 16.58 -2.49
CA GLY A 43 12.29 16.89 -1.62
C GLY A 43 12.51 15.87 -0.49
N THR A 44 11.94 14.65 -0.60
CA THR A 44 12.11 13.62 0.42
C THR A 44 12.96 12.47 -0.09
N ALA A 45 13.72 11.85 0.82
CA ALA A 45 14.46 10.64 0.59
C ALA A 45 14.04 9.55 1.59
N TRP A 46 14.04 8.32 1.12
CA TRP A 46 13.54 7.16 1.82
C TRP A 46 14.47 5.98 1.62
N GLN A 47 14.59 5.14 2.64
CA GLN A 47 15.36 3.90 2.61
C GLN A 47 14.50 2.77 3.18
N GLY A 48 14.65 1.57 2.63
CA GLY A 48 13.92 0.41 3.11
C GLY A 48 14.07 -0.77 2.20
N THR A 49 13.00 -1.53 2.02
CA THR A 49 13.02 -2.76 1.25
C THR A 49 11.91 -2.81 0.23
N VAL A 50 12.22 -3.41 -0.92
CA VAL A 50 11.23 -3.88 -1.89
C VAL A 50 11.25 -5.40 -1.87
N ALA A 51 10.07 -6.01 -1.90
CA ALA A 51 9.91 -7.45 -1.76
C ALA A 51 8.86 -7.99 -2.72
N THR A 52 9.02 -9.23 -3.14
CA THR A 52 8.04 -10.01 -3.88
C THR A 52 8.11 -11.48 -3.50
N LYS A 53 7.21 -12.31 -4.02
CA LYS A 53 7.34 -13.75 -3.94
C LYS A 53 7.84 -14.30 -5.28
N ASP A 54 8.76 -15.23 -5.22
CA ASP A 54 9.23 -15.97 -6.39
C ASP A 54 8.18 -17.00 -6.89
N THR A 55 8.51 -17.71 -7.97
CA THR A 55 7.66 -18.77 -8.54
C THR A 55 7.38 -19.92 -7.58
N LYS A 56 8.19 -20.08 -6.52
CA LYS A 56 8.01 -21.08 -5.46
C LYS A 56 7.24 -20.54 -4.25
N GLY A 57 6.83 -19.26 -4.30
CA GLY A 57 6.17 -18.57 -3.20
C GLY A 57 7.10 -18.12 -2.07
N GLN A 58 8.42 -18.21 -2.25
CA GLN A 58 9.42 -17.74 -1.29
C GLN A 58 9.53 -16.21 -1.38
N LEU A 59 9.67 -15.55 -0.22
CA LEU A 59 9.86 -14.11 -0.17
C LEU A 59 11.28 -13.76 -0.63
N VAL A 60 11.37 -12.90 -1.62
CA VAL A 60 12.61 -12.28 -2.09
C VAL A 60 12.55 -10.80 -1.77
N GLU A 61 13.55 -10.31 -1.07
CA GLU A 61 13.60 -8.93 -0.57
C GLU A 61 14.96 -8.31 -0.88
N VAL A 62 14.99 -7.03 -1.23
CA VAL A 62 16.20 -6.29 -1.55
C VAL A 62 16.12 -4.87 -0.99
N SER A 63 17.26 -4.36 -0.51
CA SER A 63 17.38 -3.03 0.07
C SER A 63 17.37 -1.95 -1.00
N VAL A 64 16.63 -0.86 -0.75
CA VAL A 64 16.47 0.25 -1.70
C VAL A 64 16.56 1.61 -1.03
N LYS A 65 17.07 2.58 -1.80
CA LYS A 65 16.93 4.02 -1.52
C LYS A 65 16.12 4.68 -2.62
N ILE A 66 15.19 5.55 -2.23
CA ILE A 66 14.32 6.26 -3.17
C ILE A 66 14.31 7.73 -2.78
N SER A 67 14.44 8.61 -3.77
CA SER A 67 14.26 10.04 -3.56
C SER A 67 13.26 10.61 -4.56
N PHE A 68 12.43 11.53 -4.08
CA PHE A 68 11.42 12.23 -4.86
C PHE A 68 11.85 13.68 -5.04
N HIS A 69 11.99 14.10 -6.29
CA HIS A 69 12.42 15.44 -6.66
C HIS A 69 11.25 16.25 -7.24
N GLY A 70 11.47 17.52 -7.50
CA GLY A 70 10.54 18.37 -8.26
C GLY A 70 10.28 17.82 -9.66
N ASN A 71 9.28 18.36 -10.35
CA ASN A 71 8.88 17.96 -11.71
C ASN A 71 8.48 16.49 -11.85
N SER A 72 7.96 15.89 -10.78
CA SER A 72 7.50 14.49 -10.77
C SER A 72 8.59 13.46 -11.15
N VAL A 73 9.85 13.76 -10.85
CA VAL A 73 10.99 12.87 -11.11
C VAL A 73 11.51 12.30 -9.80
N GLY A 74 11.80 11.02 -9.79
CA GLY A 74 12.44 10.34 -8.66
C GLY A 74 13.70 9.59 -9.09
N ARG A 75 14.47 9.18 -8.09
CA ARG A 75 15.62 8.29 -8.26
C ARG A 75 15.43 7.07 -7.40
N TRP A 76 15.76 5.93 -7.99
CA TRP A 76 15.74 4.62 -7.36
C TRP A 76 17.14 4.04 -7.35
N HIS A 77 17.56 3.48 -6.23
CA HIS A 77 18.84 2.83 -6.06
C HIS A 77 18.65 1.53 -5.28
N PHE A 78 19.06 0.39 -5.84
CA PHE A 78 19.23 -0.86 -5.11
C PHE A 78 20.56 -0.83 -4.38
N GLU A 79 20.57 -0.99 -3.07
CA GLU A 79 21.78 -0.94 -2.23
C GLU A 79 22.60 -2.24 -2.33
N GLU A 80 21.99 -3.30 -2.82
CA GLU A 80 22.57 -4.61 -3.07
C GLU A 80 22.19 -5.12 -4.46
N ASP A 81 22.66 -6.30 -4.87
CA ASP A 81 22.33 -6.88 -6.16
C ASP A 81 20.83 -7.22 -6.25
N PRO A 82 20.06 -6.58 -7.16
CA PRO A 82 18.65 -6.82 -7.30
C PRO A 82 18.31 -8.04 -8.18
N ALA A 83 19.27 -8.74 -8.74
CA ALA A 83 19.02 -9.85 -9.66
C ALA A 83 18.05 -10.91 -9.09
N PRO A 84 18.13 -11.32 -7.81
CA PRO A 84 17.16 -12.24 -7.24
C PRO A 84 15.74 -11.69 -7.21
N PHE A 85 15.57 -10.39 -6.98
CA PHE A 85 14.26 -9.73 -6.99
C PHE A 85 13.72 -9.53 -8.40
N LEU A 86 14.53 -9.01 -9.31
CA LEU A 86 14.12 -8.73 -10.69
C LEU A 86 13.83 -10.02 -11.48
N GLY A 87 14.56 -11.10 -11.21
CA GLY A 87 14.36 -12.42 -11.80
C GLY A 87 13.41 -13.34 -11.01
N ALA A 88 12.75 -12.85 -9.97
CA ALA A 88 11.93 -13.69 -9.09
C ALA A 88 10.76 -14.39 -9.80
N TRP A 89 10.29 -13.85 -10.93
CA TRP A 89 9.16 -14.37 -11.68
C TRP A 89 9.54 -15.13 -12.95
N ASP A 90 10.83 -15.13 -13.28
CA ASP A 90 11.37 -15.89 -14.41
C ASP A 90 11.99 -17.19 -13.89
N GLU A 91 11.80 -18.29 -14.62
CA GLU A 91 12.48 -19.55 -14.33
C GLU A 91 13.99 -19.45 -14.59
N GLY A 92 14.42 -18.43 -15.34
CA GLY A 92 15.80 -18.10 -15.62
C GLY A 92 16.46 -17.33 -14.47
N LYS A 93 17.64 -17.77 -14.03
CA LYS A 93 18.44 -17.00 -13.09
C LYS A 93 18.96 -15.75 -13.80
N MET A 94 18.53 -14.58 -13.33
CA MET A 94 19.11 -13.33 -13.77
C MET A 94 20.57 -13.22 -13.29
N ALA A 95 21.46 -12.80 -14.17
CA ALA A 95 22.86 -12.56 -13.80
C ALA A 95 22.96 -11.36 -12.83
N PRO A 96 23.91 -11.36 -11.88
CA PRO A 96 24.14 -10.22 -11.01
C PRO A 96 24.30 -8.92 -11.79
N LEU A 97 23.66 -7.85 -11.31
CA LEU A 97 23.79 -6.55 -11.94
C LEU A 97 25.00 -5.78 -11.42
N PRO A 98 25.79 -5.18 -12.31
CA PRO A 98 26.87 -4.29 -11.89
C PRO A 98 26.28 -3.08 -11.15
N GLU A 99 27.07 -2.47 -10.30
CA GLU A 99 26.65 -1.34 -9.45
C GLU A 99 26.07 -0.18 -10.28
N SER A 100 26.67 0.10 -11.45
CA SER A 100 26.18 1.10 -12.41
C SER A 100 24.72 0.90 -12.86
N ASP A 101 24.25 -0.34 -12.85
CA ASP A 101 22.91 -0.69 -13.31
C ASP A 101 21.90 -0.82 -12.15
N ARG A 102 22.33 -0.59 -10.91
CA ARG A 102 21.45 -0.57 -9.73
C ARG A 102 20.71 0.75 -9.55
N PHE A 103 20.91 1.71 -10.41
CA PHE A 103 20.26 3.02 -10.40
C PHE A 103 19.27 3.18 -11.54
N SER A 104 18.14 3.80 -11.25
CA SER A 104 17.18 4.24 -12.26
C SER A 104 16.56 5.57 -11.85
N THR A 105 16.24 6.39 -12.83
CA THR A 105 15.28 7.46 -12.68
C THR A 105 13.87 6.92 -12.96
N PHE A 106 12.88 7.56 -12.40
CA PHE A 106 11.48 7.26 -12.67
C PHE A 106 10.65 8.54 -12.62
N SER A 107 9.49 8.50 -13.25
CA SER A 107 8.46 9.52 -13.10
C SER A 107 7.41 9.04 -12.12
N TYR A 108 6.85 9.93 -11.33
CA TYR A 108 5.78 9.60 -10.41
C TYR A 108 4.60 10.57 -10.54
N PHE A 109 3.40 10.00 -10.45
CA PHE A 109 2.16 10.75 -10.50
C PHE A 109 1.25 10.29 -9.38
N ARG A 110 0.63 11.22 -8.69
CA ARG A 110 -0.34 10.91 -7.65
C ARG A 110 -1.74 11.00 -8.22
N PHE A 111 -2.39 9.86 -8.45
CA PHE A 111 -3.79 9.84 -8.92
C PHE A 111 -4.79 10.19 -7.84
N SER A 112 -4.49 9.78 -6.60
CA SER A 112 -5.37 10.00 -5.46
C SER A 112 -4.56 9.97 -4.16
N GLU A 113 -5.22 10.18 -3.04
CA GLU A 113 -4.56 10.02 -1.73
C GLU A 113 -4.06 8.60 -1.47
N LYS A 114 -4.60 7.61 -2.19
CA LYS A 114 -4.30 6.18 -2.00
C LYS A 114 -3.49 5.55 -3.12
N VAL A 115 -3.29 6.23 -4.24
CA VAL A 115 -2.62 5.65 -5.41
C VAL A 115 -1.49 6.54 -5.90
N LEU A 116 -0.31 5.95 -6.01
CA LEU A 116 0.89 6.53 -6.60
C LEU A 116 1.29 5.70 -7.81
N GLU A 117 1.36 6.31 -8.97
CA GLU A 117 1.86 5.68 -10.18
C GLU A 117 3.37 5.90 -10.29
N LEU A 118 4.12 4.85 -10.58
CA LEU A 118 5.54 4.90 -10.89
C LEU A 118 5.75 4.41 -12.32
N ARG A 119 6.40 5.23 -13.15
CA ARG A 119 6.65 4.97 -14.58
C ARG A 119 8.06 5.38 -14.98
N GLY A 120 8.46 4.98 -16.20
CA GLY A 120 9.69 5.46 -16.81
C GLY A 120 10.96 4.89 -16.21
N PHE A 121 10.88 3.77 -15.50
CA PHE A 121 12.05 3.00 -15.12
C PHE A 121 12.77 2.43 -16.35
N ARG A 122 14.04 2.08 -16.18
CA ARG A 122 14.74 1.23 -17.16
C ARG A 122 13.95 -0.06 -17.37
N ILE A 123 14.05 -0.64 -18.57
CA ILE A 123 13.32 -1.87 -18.93
C ILE A 123 13.59 -3.03 -17.95
N LEU A 124 14.79 -3.13 -17.40
CA LEU A 124 15.16 -4.11 -16.39
C LEU A 124 14.33 -4.00 -15.11
N TYR A 125 13.70 -2.85 -14.87
CA TYR A 125 12.91 -2.56 -13.66
C TYR A 125 11.41 -2.63 -13.95
N GLU A 126 11.01 -3.33 -15.00
CA GLU A 126 9.59 -3.53 -15.35
C GLU A 126 8.71 -3.87 -14.15
N PRO A 127 9.14 -4.75 -13.21
CA PRO A 127 8.33 -5.08 -12.03
C PRO A 127 7.96 -3.90 -11.14
N LEU A 128 8.66 -2.78 -11.26
CA LEU A 128 8.38 -1.56 -10.50
C LEU A 128 7.46 -0.58 -11.23
N ILE A 129 7.21 -0.81 -12.54
CA ILE A 129 6.32 0.02 -13.36
C ILE A 129 4.88 -0.39 -13.05
N ALA A 130 4.23 0.31 -12.15
CA ALA A 130 2.91 -0.07 -11.69
C ALA A 130 2.17 1.09 -11.00
N ASP A 131 0.88 0.84 -10.76
CA ASP A 131 0.07 1.60 -9.84
C ASP A 131 0.27 1.04 -8.43
N TRP A 132 0.74 1.89 -7.54
CA TRP A 132 1.05 1.53 -6.18
C TRP A 132 -0.04 2.03 -5.23
N MET A 133 -0.67 1.11 -4.54
CA MET A 133 -1.59 1.45 -3.47
C MET A 133 -0.80 1.83 -2.22
N ILE A 134 -1.05 3.03 -1.69
CA ILE A 134 -0.45 3.50 -0.44
C ILE A 134 -1.16 2.81 0.72
N THR A 135 -0.44 1.97 1.46
CA THR A 135 -0.97 1.24 2.62
C THR A 135 -0.63 1.91 3.95
N GLU A 136 0.47 2.65 3.98
CA GLU A 136 0.87 3.46 5.13
C GLU A 136 1.57 4.73 4.64
N ARG A 137 1.22 5.88 5.22
CA ARG A 137 1.89 7.15 4.94
C ARG A 137 1.93 8.01 6.19
N THR A 138 3.12 8.21 6.70
CA THR A 138 3.41 9.09 7.83
C THR A 138 4.62 9.97 7.50
N LYS A 139 4.98 10.89 8.39
CA LYS A 139 6.22 11.67 8.23
C LYS A 139 7.49 10.80 8.23
N LYS A 140 7.42 9.58 8.80
CA LYS A 140 8.57 8.70 9.01
C LYS A 140 8.50 7.38 8.23
N LYS A 141 7.30 6.96 7.79
CA LYS A 141 7.08 5.68 7.13
C LYS A 141 6.24 5.85 5.88
N PHE A 142 6.56 5.08 4.86
CA PHE A 142 5.85 5.06 3.61
C PHE A 142 5.82 3.63 3.06
N SER A 143 4.65 3.02 3.02
CA SER A 143 4.47 1.66 2.56
C SER A 143 3.49 1.62 1.40
N LEU A 144 3.86 0.85 0.39
CA LEU A 144 3.12 0.72 -0.86
C LEU A 144 2.98 -0.76 -1.21
N VAL A 145 1.91 -1.10 -1.92
CA VAL A 145 1.73 -2.40 -2.54
C VAL A 145 1.30 -2.21 -3.99
N SER A 146 1.94 -2.92 -4.88
CA SER A 146 1.54 -3.00 -6.28
C SER A 146 0.93 -4.36 -6.56
N ARG A 147 -0.11 -4.39 -7.39
CA ARG A 147 -0.68 -5.61 -7.97
C ARG A 147 -0.51 -5.51 -9.47
N VAL A 148 0.41 -6.28 -10.00
CA VAL A 148 0.61 -6.39 -11.45
C VAL A 148 -0.20 -7.59 -11.91
N ASP A 149 -1.29 -7.38 -12.63
CA ASP A 149 -2.18 -8.28 -13.40
C ASP A 149 -2.40 -9.73 -12.90
N SER A 150 -1.70 -10.17 -11.85
CA SER A 150 -1.83 -11.49 -11.25
C SER A 150 -1.58 -11.41 -9.75
N PRO A 151 -2.36 -12.12 -8.91
CA PRO A 151 -2.10 -12.22 -7.47
C PRO A 151 -0.70 -12.76 -7.14
N SER A 152 -0.08 -13.51 -8.05
CA SER A 152 1.28 -14.05 -7.91
C SER A 152 2.36 -12.98 -8.06
N ARG A 153 2.05 -11.81 -8.64
CA ARG A 153 3.00 -10.72 -8.87
C ARG A 153 2.72 -9.51 -7.98
N THR A 154 2.60 -9.73 -6.70
CA THR A 154 2.47 -8.62 -5.75
C THR A 154 3.85 -8.17 -5.31
N VAL A 155 4.09 -6.87 -5.39
CA VAL A 155 5.30 -6.22 -4.91
C VAL A 155 4.95 -5.34 -3.70
N TRP A 156 5.73 -5.45 -2.66
CA TRP A 156 5.63 -4.65 -1.44
C TRP A 156 6.82 -3.72 -1.33
N LEU A 157 6.59 -2.47 -0.99
CA LEU A 157 7.61 -1.47 -0.73
C LEU A 157 7.40 -0.90 0.67
N ARG A 158 8.41 -0.99 1.51
CA ARG A 158 8.38 -0.52 2.91
C ARG A 158 9.56 0.41 3.15
N LEU A 159 9.26 1.67 3.39
CA LEU A 159 10.25 2.72 3.47
C LEU A 159 10.21 3.46 4.80
N LYS A 160 11.36 3.88 5.26
CA LYS A 160 11.55 4.85 6.35
C LYS A 160 12.20 6.10 5.78
N ARG A 161 11.79 7.27 6.26
CA ARG A 161 12.36 8.54 5.81
C ARG A 161 13.80 8.66 6.28
N ILE A 162 14.66 9.07 5.36
CA ILE A 162 16.03 9.47 5.66
C ILE A 162 15.98 10.97 6.06
N PRO A 163 16.75 11.37 7.08
CA PRO A 163 16.85 12.77 7.51
C PRO A 163 17.27 13.73 6.40
#